data_b935d7ae45496427d6cfb7dea9e7e54e
#
_entry.id   b935d7ae45496427d6cfb7dea9e7e54e
#
_cell.length_a   1.000
_cell.length_b   1.000
_cell.length_c   1.000
_cell.angle_alpha   90.00
_cell.angle_beta   90.00
_cell.angle_gamma   90.00
#
_symmetry.space_group_name_H-M   'P 1'
#
loop_
_entity.id
_entity.type
_entity.pdbx_description
1 polymer ?
#
loop_
_entity_poly.entity_id
_entity_poly.type
_entity_poly.pdbx_seq_one_letter_code
_entity_poly.pdbx_strand_id
1 'polypeptide(L)'
;MKKILIPVALVLVAAGVAVYAFHGSGRDSNGRIVVSGNIELTEVNIGFKTAGRLIERTVDEGDLVKKGQLIARLDRDQLTAQRDSLAAGLASAQDQLAQAETSLAWERETLAADIEQRRGDLAASEARLTEMKNGSRPQEVQEAKAAVDAAQSEFDRAKKDWDRAQTLFKDDDISASQYDEFRNHWESADAALKQANQRAALVFAGPRVEQVDGAAAQVEHSRGALKMAEANALELKRREQELATRRAEIERSRANLAQVDAQLADTLAVSPVDGVVLVKSADVGEILAAGATVVTVGDIDHPWLRAYINETDLGKVKLGSKARITTDSYPGKVYDGRVSFISAEAEFTPKQIQTQEERVKLVYRIKIEVDNPKHELKSNMPADAEIVLE
;
A
#
# COMPACT_ATOMS: atom_id res chain seq x y z
N MET A 1 -7.09 -22.13 112.68
CA MET A 1 -6.40 -21.91 111.35
C MET A 1 -7.30 -22.07 110.14
N LYS A 2 -8.61 -22.41 110.24
CA LYS A 2 -9.50 -22.59 109.09
C LYS A 2 -10.26 -21.35 108.56
N LYS A 3 -10.17 -20.21 109.26
CA LYS A 3 -10.95 -18.99 108.87
C LYS A 3 -10.22 -18.00 107.94
N ILE A 4 -8.92 -18.21 107.65
CA ILE A 4 -8.11 -17.32 106.81
C ILE A 4 -7.93 -17.94 105.36
N LEU A 5 -8.23 -19.19 105.13
CA LEU A 5 -8.06 -19.86 103.84
C LEU A 5 -9.15 -19.51 102.79
N ILE A 6 -10.37 -19.15 103.24
CA ILE A 6 -11.46 -18.81 102.35
C ILE A 6 -11.24 -17.44 101.69
N PRO A 7 -10.85 -16.38 102.37
CA PRO A 7 -10.61 -15.09 101.69
C PRO A 7 -9.44 -15.11 100.75
N VAL A 8 -8.37 -15.88 101.03
CA VAL A 8 -7.22 -16.05 100.11
C VAL A 8 -7.57 -16.78 98.83
N ALA A 9 -8.41 -17.83 98.89
CA ALA A 9 -8.88 -18.55 97.74
C ALA A 9 -9.78 -17.65 96.86
N LEU A 10 -10.61 -16.79 97.44
CA LEU A 10 -11.47 -15.86 96.75
C LEU A 10 -10.70 -14.76 96.00
N VAL A 11 -9.62 -14.29 96.60
CA VAL A 11 -8.64 -13.30 96.02
C VAL A 11 -7.90 -13.93 94.84
N LEU A 12 -7.43 -15.19 94.97
CA LEU A 12 -6.77 -15.94 93.90
C LEU A 12 -7.73 -16.22 92.73
N VAL A 13 -8.97 -16.55 93.01
CA VAL A 13 -9.97 -16.75 91.92
C VAL A 13 -10.30 -15.43 91.28
N ALA A 14 -10.49 -14.34 92.01
CA ALA A 14 -10.71 -13.01 91.44
C ALA A 14 -9.51 -12.49 90.61
N ALA A 15 -8.29 -12.75 91.08
CA ALA A 15 -7.07 -12.46 90.31
C ALA A 15 -6.95 -13.31 89.05
N GLY A 16 -7.32 -14.57 89.09
CA GLY A 16 -7.35 -15.47 87.99
C GLY A 16 -8.41 -15.03 86.92
N VAL A 17 -9.63 -14.63 87.37
CA VAL A 17 -10.66 -14.10 86.50
C VAL A 17 -10.23 -12.73 85.93
N ALA A 18 -9.57 -11.86 86.69
CA ALA A 18 -9.08 -10.61 86.16
C ALA A 18 -7.95 -10.80 85.10
N VAL A 19 -7.01 -11.69 85.39
CA VAL A 19 -5.99 -12.07 84.40
C VAL A 19 -6.57 -12.71 83.16
N TYR A 20 -7.57 -13.58 83.32
CA TYR A 20 -8.29 -14.17 82.17
C TYR A 20 -9.09 -13.16 81.36
N ALA A 21 -9.73 -12.21 82.05
CA ALA A 21 -10.50 -11.10 81.38
C ALA A 21 -9.53 -10.12 80.66
N PHE A 22 -8.32 -9.88 81.27
CA PHE A 22 -7.31 -8.99 80.68
C PHE A 22 -6.52 -9.67 79.54
N HIS A 23 -6.31 -10.96 79.53
CA HIS A 23 -5.67 -11.69 78.47
C HIS A 23 -6.63 -12.17 77.38
N GLY A 24 -7.90 -12.18 77.67
CA GLY A 24 -8.99 -12.57 76.70
C GLY A 24 -9.51 -11.45 75.81
N SER A 25 -9.06 -10.22 76.00
CA SER A 25 -9.52 -9.04 75.22
C SER A 25 -8.50 -8.53 74.20
N GLY A 26 -7.84 -9.41 73.54
CA GLY A 26 -6.96 -9.09 72.38
C GLY A 26 -7.73 -9.03 71.06
N ARG A 27 -8.88 -8.33 71.01
CA ARG A 27 -9.52 -7.93 69.74
C ARG A 27 -9.68 -6.40 69.75
N ASP A 28 -8.57 -5.75 69.40
CA ASP A 28 -8.64 -4.35 69.04
C ASP A 28 -9.43 -4.22 67.69
N SER A 29 -10.72 -4.08 67.80
CA SER A 29 -11.57 -3.71 66.65
C SER A 29 -11.59 -2.19 66.48
N ASN A 30 -10.42 -1.59 66.30
CA ASN A 30 -10.33 -0.15 66.07
C ASN A 30 -10.40 0.11 64.52
N GLY A 31 -11.50 -0.27 63.90
CA GLY A 31 -11.80 0.11 62.47
C GLY A 31 -10.75 -0.34 61.44
N ARG A 32 -9.95 -1.39 61.77
CA ARG A 32 -8.92 -1.92 60.88
C ARG A 32 -9.00 -3.45 60.80
N ILE A 33 -8.79 -3.97 59.58
CA ILE A 33 -8.71 -5.40 59.33
C ILE A 33 -7.28 -5.72 58.92
N VAL A 34 -6.62 -6.62 59.66
CA VAL A 34 -5.28 -7.09 59.31
C VAL A 34 -5.40 -8.37 58.48
N VAL A 35 -4.76 -8.39 57.33
CA VAL A 35 -4.68 -9.56 56.43
C VAL A 35 -3.21 -9.83 56.12
N SER A 36 -2.85 -11.11 56.05
CA SER A 36 -1.49 -11.53 55.70
C SER A 36 -1.50 -12.20 54.33
N GLY A 37 -0.41 -12.04 53.61
CA GLY A 37 -0.27 -12.63 52.29
C GLY A 37 1.12 -12.55 51.72
N ASN A 38 1.25 -12.72 50.44
CA ASN A 38 2.53 -12.61 49.72
C ASN A 38 2.43 -11.55 48.63
N ILE A 39 3.51 -10.81 48.46
CA ILE A 39 3.67 -9.90 47.32
C ILE A 39 3.81 -10.73 46.05
N GLU A 40 3.04 -10.38 45.02
CA GLU A 40 3.12 -10.98 43.71
C GLU A 40 3.39 -9.91 42.67
N LEU A 41 4.06 -10.32 41.58
CA LEU A 41 4.29 -9.49 40.40
C LEU A 41 3.43 -9.99 39.24
N THR A 42 3.04 -9.11 38.36
CA THR A 42 2.47 -9.53 37.08
C THR A 42 3.58 -10.09 36.23
N GLU A 43 3.53 -11.36 35.90
CA GLU A 43 4.57 -12.06 35.15
C GLU A 43 4.21 -12.11 33.67
N VAL A 44 5.20 -11.80 32.80
CA VAL A 44 5.12 -11.88 31.36
C VAL A 44 6.17 -12.84 30.84
N ASN A 45 5.72 -13.92 30.19
CA ASN A 45 6.58 -14.89 29.55
C ASN A 45 7.00 -14.36 28.18
N ILE A 46 8.28 -14.13 27.97
CA ILE A 46 8.85 -13.64 26.72
C ILE A 46 9.46 -14.80 25.96
N GLY A 47 9.04 -14.98 24.71
CA GLY A 47 9.51 -16.03 23.83
C GLY A 47 9.42 -15.60 22.37
N PHE A 48 9.76 -16.53 21.48
CA PHE A 48 9.72 -16.30 20.03
C PHE A 48 8.44 -16.84 19.41
N LYS A 49 7.92 -16.14 18.41
CA LYS A 49 6.78 -16.63 17.61
C LYS A 49 7.18 -17.72 16.61
N THR A 50 8.48 -17.82 16.30
CA THR A 50 9.04 -18.80 15.35
C THR A 50 10.03 -19.73 16.04
N ALA A 51 10.22 -20.92 15.49
CA ALA A 51 11.23 -21.85 16.00
C ALA A 51 12.61 -21.47 15.44
N GLY A 52 13.66 -21.75 16.22
CA GLY A 52 15.04 -21.51 15.79
C GLY A 52 16.06 -21.77 16.88
N ARG A 53 17.35 -21.66 16.56
CA ARG A 53 18.44 -21.74 17.52
C ARG A 53 18.65 -20.39 18.21
N LEU A 54 18.69 -20.38 19.53
CA LEU A 54 19.03 -19.21 20.31
C LEU A 54 20.53 -18.90 20.18
N ILE A 55 20.87 -17.78 19.56
CA ILE A 55 22.28 -17.38 19.36
C ILE A 55 22.74 -16.33 20.37
N GLU A 56 21.81 -15.57 20.93
CA GLU A 56 22.14 -14.49 21.86
C GLU A 56 20.99 -14.29 22.85
N ARG A 57 21.37 -14.09 24.11
CA ARG A 57 20.51 -13.59 25.18
C ARG A 57 21.25 -12.45 25.88
N THR A 58 20.64 -11.28 25.94
CA THR A 58 21.28 -10.04 26.41
C THR A 58 21.03 -9.76 27.86
N VAL A 59 20.24 -10.59 28.55
CA VAL A 59 19.84 -10.41 29.95
C VAL A 59 19.98 -11.69 30.77
N ASP A 60 20.19 -11.57 32.05
CA ASP A 60 20.22 -12.66 33.02
C ASP A 60 19.21 -12.43 34.16
N GLU A 61 19.05 -13.45 35.03
CA GLU A 61 18.15 -13.37 36.18
C GLU A 61 18.56 -12.22 37.10
N GLY A 62 17.58 -11.41 37.47
CA GLY A 62 17.79 -10.22 38.30
C GLY A 62 18.06 -8.92 37.54
N ASP A 63 18.26 -8.99 36.21
CA ASP A 63 18.46 -7.79 35.41
C ASP A 63 17.17 -7.00 35.25
N LEU A 64 17.30 -5.67 35.32
CA LEU A 64 16.21 -4.75 34.98
C LEU A 64 16.12 -4.57 33.48
N VAL A 65 14.92 -4.70 32.94
CA VAL A 65 14.63 -4.56 31.53
C VAL A 65 13.60 -3.47 31.28
N LYS A 66 13.72 -2.80 30.15
CA LYS A 66 12.78 -1.77 29.72
C LYS A 66 11.90 -2.27 28.58
N LYS A 67 10.72 -1.74 28.48
CA LYS A 67 9.83 -1.98 27.34
C LYS A 67 10.51 -1.68 26.01
N GLY A 68 10.46 -2.63 25.06
CA GLY A 68 11.13 -2.55 23.76
C GLY A 68 12.62 -2.97 23.79
N GLN A 69 13.20 -3.27 24.94
CA GLN A 69 14.58 -3.77 25.04
C GLN A 69 14.68 -5.16 24.45
N LEU A 70 15.73 -5.39 23.65
CA LEU A 70 16.05 -6.71 23.12
C LEU A 70 16.46 -7.64 24.28
N ILE A 71 15.82 -8.77 24.35
CA ILE A 71 16.03 -9.82 25.36
C ILE A 71 16.85 -10.97 24.78
N ALA A 72 16.47 -11.40 23.56
CA ALA A 72 17.11 -12.56 22.95
C ALA A 72 16.96 -12.53 21.43
N ARG A 73 17.80 -13.31 20.74
CA ARG A 73 17.82 -13.38 19.29
C ARG A 73 18.07 -14.82 18.81
N LEU A 74 17.26 -15.25 17.84
CA LEU A 74 17.48 -16.51 17.11
C LEU A 74 18.49 -16.33 15.98
N ASP A 75 18.98 -17.46 15.47
CA ASP A 75 19.75 -17.53 14.22
C ASP A 75 18.91 -17.01 13.05
N ARG A 76 19.48 -16.09 12.29
CA ARG A 76 18.81 -15.33 11.21
C ARG A 76 19.44 -15.54 9.84
N ASP A 77 20.55 -16.27 9.76
CA ASP A 77 21.37 -16.32 8.54
C ASP A 77 20.59 -16.80 7.33
N GLN A 78 19.80 -17.85 7.50
CA GLN A 78 18.96 -18.39 6.43
C GLN A 78 17.86 -17.39 5.99
N LEU A 79 17.18 -16.78 6.93
CA LEU A 79 16.11 -15.80 6.65
C LEU A 79 16.69 -14.54 6.00
N THR A 80 17.86 -14.10 6.44
CA THR A 80 18.55 -12.95 5.86
C THR A 80 18.95 -13.23 4.41
N ALA A 81 19.54 -14.39 4.12
CA ALA A 81 19.87 -14.78 2.76
C ALA A 81 18.60 -14.88 1.86
N GLN A 82 17.52 -15.42 2.40
CA GLN A 82 16.23 -15.48 1.69
C GLN A 82 15.66 -14.09 1.41
N ARG A 83 15.68 -13.20 2.39
CA ARG A 83 15.28 -11.80 2.25
C ARG A 83 16.07 -11.08 1.17
N ASP A 84 17.41 -11.25 1.17
CA ASP A 84 18.29 -10.61 0.19
C ASP A 84 18.07 -11.16 -1.22
N SER A 85 17.79 -12.45 -1.35
CA SER A 85 17.41 -13.07 -2.65
C SER A 85 16.08 -12.49 -3.16
N LEU A 86 15.07 -12.34 -2.30
CA LEU A 86 13.78 -11.73 -2.68
C LEU A 86 13.92 -10.24 -2.99
N ALA A 87 14.77 -9.52 -2.28
CA ALA A 87 15.06 -8.11 -2.55
C ALA A 87 15.73 -7.94 -3.92
N ALA A 88 16.70 -8.79 -4.26
CA ALA A 88 17.31 -8.80 -5.58
C ALA A 88 16.29 -9.14 -6.68
N GLY A 89 15.41 -10.11 -6.44
CA GLY A 89 14.31 -10.44 -7.35
C GLY A 89 13.35 -9.27 -7.58
N LEU A 90 12.99 -8.56 -6.53
CA LEU A 90 12.15 -7.34 -6.62
C LEU A 90 12.85 -6.24 -7.44
N ALA A 91 14.13 -5.99 -7.19
CA ALA A 91 14.92 -5.02 -7.96
C ALA A 91 14.95 -5.37 -9.45
N SER A 92 15.23 -6.65 -9.78
CA SER A 92 15.20 -7.12 -11.17
C SER A 92 13.84 -6.93 -11.84
N ALA A 93 12.74 -7.20 -11.13
CA ALA A 93 11.39 -6.98 -11.67
C ALA A 93 11.09 -5.50 -11.91
N GLN A 94 11.59 -4.60 -11.04
CA GLN A 94 11.47 -3.15 -11.21
C GLN A 94 12.25 -2.65 -12.43
N ASP A 95 13.48 -3.15 -12.65
CA ASP A 95 14.28 -2.81 -13.82
C ASP A 95 13.61 -3.29 -15.11
N GLN A 96 13.03 -4.48 -15.12
CA GLN A 96 12.27 -5.00 -16.26
C GLN A 96 11.02 -4.15 -16.55
N LEU A 97 10.33 -3.66 -15.54
CA LEU A 97 9.22 -2.73 -15.72
C LEU A 97 9.70 -1.42 -16.36
N ALA A 98 10.77 -0.83 -15.85
CA ALA A 98 11.34 0.41 -16.38
C ALA A 98 11.77 0.27 -17.85
N GLN A 99 12.39 -0.87 -18.23
CA GLN A 99 12.72 -1.18 -19.63
C GLN A 99 11.46 -1.29 -20.48
N ALA A 100 10.43 -1.98 -20.01
CA ALA A 100 9.16 -2.12 -20.74
C ALA A 100 8.42 -0.79 -20.89
N GLU A 101 8.43 0.07 -19.88
CA GLU A 101 7.87 1.43 -19.94
C GLU A 101 8.61 2.30 -20.96
N THR A 102 9.94 2.22 -21.00
CA THR A 102 10.78 2.93 -21.99
C THR A 102 10.49 2.43 -23.41
N SER A 103 10.36 1.11 -23.60
CA SER A 103 10.01 0.52 -24.89
C SER A 103 8.63 0.96 -25.37
N LEU A 104 7.63 0.97 -24.46
CA LEU A 104 6.28 1.44 -24.80
C LEU A 104 6.26 2.92 -25.17
N ALA A 105 7.02 3.76 -24.45
CA ALA A 105 7.12 5.18 -24.79
C ALA A 105 7.71 5.39 -26.19
N TRP A 106 8.78 4.67 -26.52
CA TRP A 106 9.37 4.70 -27.86
C TRP A 106 8.40 4.24 -28.96
N GLU A 107 7.67 3.14 -28.72
CA GLU A 107 6.70 2.63 -29.69
C GLU A 107 5.53 3.61 -29.88
N ARG A 108 5.08 4.27 -28.82
CA ARG A 108 4.03 5.31 -28.88
C ARG A 108 4.44 6.49 -29.75
N GLU A 109 5.65 6.99 -29.57
CA GLU A 109 6.20 8.07 -30.39
C GLU A 109 6.38 7.66 -31.84
N THR A 110 6.90 6.46 -32.07
CA THR A 110 7.08 5.92 -33.44
C THR A 110 5.76 5.75 -34.16
N LEU A 111 4.74 5.22 -33.50
CA LEU A 111 3.39 5.08 -34.07
C LEU A 111 2.75 6.45 -34.33
N ALA A 112 2.90 7.41 -33.42
CA ALA A 112 2.38 8.76 -33.64
C ALA A 112 3.00 9.41 -34.87
N ALA A 113 4.31 9.29 -35.06
CA ALA A 113 5.01 9.78 -36.24
C ALA A 113 4.57 9.07 -37.53
N ASP A 114 4.38 7.74 -37.53
CA ASP A 114 3.86 7.02 -38.69
C ASP A 114 2.45 7.46 -39.07
N ILE A 115 1.55 7.59 -38.09
CA ILE A 115 0.19 8.10 -38.32
C ILE A 115 0.22 9.49 -38.95
N GLU A 116 1.05 10.40 -38.43
CA GLU A 116 1.18 11.77 -38.96
C GLU A 116 1.73 11.75 -40.40
N GLN A 117 2.72 10.92 -40.68
CA GLN A 117 3.23 10.74 -42.04
C GLN A 117 2.12 10.24 -42.98
N ARG A 118 1.34 9.21 -42.58
CA ARG A 118 0.22 8.67 -43.42
C ARG A 118 -0.87 9.70 -43.61
N ARG A 119 -1.16 10.56 -42.66
CA ARG A 119 -2.07 11.70 -42.82
C ARG A 119 -1.57 12.70 -43.85
N GLY A 120 -0.27 12.98 -43.83
CA GLY A 120 0.36 13.82 -44.86
C GLY A 120 0.26 13.20 -46.25
N ASP A 121 0.53 11.89 -46.40
CA ASP A 121 0.43 11.17 -47.65
C ASP A 121 -1.03 11.16 -48.18
N LEU A 122 -2.02 10.98 -47.30
CA LEU A 122 -3.41 11.06 -47.64
C LEU A 122 -3.79 12.46 -48.12
N ALA A 123 -3.43 13.50 -47.38
CA ALA A 123 -3.69 14.89 -47.74
C ALA A 123 -3.07 15.28 -49.10
N ALA A 124 -1.85 14.82 -49.38
CA ALA A 124 -1.20 15.03 -50.68
C ALA A 124 -1.95 14.33 -51.82
N SER A 125 -2.41 13.10 -51.59
CA SER A 125 -3.21 12.34 -52.56
C SER A 125 -4.59 12.99 -52.84
N GLU A 126 -5.26 13.49 -51.80
CA GLU A 126 -6.54 14.21 -51.89
C GLU A 126 -6.37 15.56 -52.63
N ALA A 127 -5.29 16.29 -52.37
CA ALA A 127 -4.95 17.52 -53.05
C ALA A 127 -4.74 17.27 -54.56
N ARG A 128 -4.00 16.19 -54.91
CA ARG A 128 -3.79 15.79 -56.31
C ARG A 128 -5.08 15.38 -57.01
N LEU A 129 -5.96 14.61 -56.34
CA LEU A 129 -7.27 14.26 -56.89
C LEU A 129 -8.11 15.52 -57.13
N THR A 130 -8.07 16.47 -56.19
CA THR A 130 -8.79 17.75 -56.31
C THR A 130 -8.23 18.58 -57.48
N GLU A 131 -6.91 18.64 -57.68
CA GLU A 131 -6.29 19.27 -58.84
C GLU A 131 -6.80 18.65 -60.15
N MET A 132 -6.79 17.31 -60.25
CA MET A 132 -7.30 16.59 -61.42
C MET A 132 -8.80 16.86 -61.70
N LYS A 133 -9.63 16.87 -60.62
CA LYS A 133 -11.08 17.15 -60.75
C LYS A 133 -11.35 18.59 -61.14
N ASN A 134 -10.56 19.55 -60.71
CA ASN A 134 -10.72 20.96 -61.10
C ASN A 134 -10.36 21.21 -62.56
N GLY A 135 -9.59 20.30 -63.18
CA GLY A 135 -9.21 20.40 -64.58
C GLY A 135 -8.28 21.59 -64.88
N SER A 136 -8.39 22.09 -66.12
CA SER A 136 -7.56 23.20 -66.62
C SER A 136 -7.82 24.51 -65.83
N ARG A 137 -6.80 25.30 -65.60
CA ARG A 137 -6.92 26.55 -64.89
C ARG A 137 -7.75 27.58 -65.71
N PRO A 138 -8.51 28.49 -65.06
CA PRO A 138 -9.29 29.49 -65.76
C PRO A 138 -8.50 30.30 -66.80
N GLN A 139 -7.20 30.55 -66.49
CA GLN A 139 -6.28 31.27 -67.39
C GLN A 139 -5.99 30.45 -68.68
N GLU A 140 -5.75 29.14 -68.56
CA GLU A 140 -5.47 28.23 -69.65
C GLU A 140 -6.72 28.09 -70.56
N VAL A 141 -7.92 28.06 -69.96
CA VAL A 141 -9.21 28.09 -70.67
C VAL A 141 -9.37 29.38 -71.41
N GLN A 142 -9.05 30.54 -70.83
CA GLN A 142 -9.14 31.86 -71.47
C GLN A 142 -8.13 32.01 -72.61
N GLU A 143 -6.88 31.56 -72.43
CA GLU A 143 -5.85 31.51 -73.44
C GLU A 143 -6.30 30.68 -74.67
N ALA A 144 -6.82 29.47 -74.42
CA ALA A 144 -7.32 28.61 -75.47
C ALA A 144 -8.51 29.26 -76.26
N LYS A 145 -9.43 29.95 -75.54
CA LYS A 145 -10.51 30.71 -76.18
C LYS A 145 -9.95 31.86 -77.02
N ALA A 146 -9.03 32.63 -76.49
CA ALA A 146 -8.45 33.76 -77.28
C ALA A 146 -7.70 33.28 -78.54
N ALA A 147 -7.04 32.10 -78.46
CA ALA A 147 -6.41 31.47 -79.65
C ALA A 147 -7.43 31.03 -80.71
N VAL A 148 -8.56 30.48 -80.28
CA VAL A 148 -9.68 30.17 -81.22
C VAL A 148 -10.25 31.45 -81.87
N ASP A 149 -10.50 32.49 -81.05
CA ASP A 149 -11.06 33.76 -81.55
C ASP A 149 -10.09 34.47 -82.55
N ALA A 150 -8.79 34.41 -82.33
CA ALA A 150 -7.78 34.93 -83.21
C ALA A 150 -7.77 34.10 -84.55
N ALA A 151 -7.73 32.80 -84.47
CA ALA A 151 -7.75 31.93 -85.64
C ALA A 151 -9.08 32.05 -86.42
N GLN A 152 -10.24 32.22 -85.77
CA GLN A 152 -11.50 32.51 -86.35
C GLN A 152 -11.50 33.80 -87.11
N SER A 153 -10.94 34.87 -86.52
CA SER A 153 -10.86 36.20 -87.18
C SER A 153 -9.99 36.15 -88.45
N GLU A 154 -8.91 35.37 -88.47
CA GLU A 154 -8.02 35.18 -89.60
C GLU A 154 -8.73 34.33 -90.69
N PHE A 155 -9.45 33.25 -90.33
CA PHE A 155 -10.24 32.44 -91.21
C PHE A 155 -11.35 33.30 -91.91
N ASP A 156 -12.09 34.09 -91.16
CA ASP A 156 -13.15 34.94 -91.67
C ASP A 156 -12.62 35.98 -92.64
N ARG A 157 -11.41 36.55 -92.39
CA ARG A 157 -10.74 37.44 -93.30
C ARG A 157 -10.36 36.70 -94.64
N ALA A 158 -9.58 35.64 -94.47
CA ALA A 158 -9.09 34.85 -95.58
C ALA A 158 -10.24 34.30 -96.42
N LYS A 159 -11.37 33.93 -95.86
CA LYS A 159 -12.57 33.48 -96.54
C LYS A 159 -13.20 34.60 -97.36
N LYS A 160 -13.36 35.81 -96.81
CA LYS A 160 -13.87 36.96 -97.55
C LYS A 160 -12.99 37.34 -98.78
N ASP A 161 -11.68 37.28 -98.57
CA ASP A 161 -10.72 37.53 -99.62
C ASP A 161 -10.77 36.45 -100.71
N TRP A 162 -10.91 35.19 -100.30
CA TRP A 162 -11.15 34.06 -101.22
C TRP A 162 -12.48 34.15 -101.98
N ASP A 163 -13.61 34.42 -101.28
CA ASP A 163 -14.90 34.61 -101.93
C ASP A 163 -14.87 35.75 -102.97
N ARG A 164 -14.13 36.86 -102.64
CA ARG A 164 -13.92 37.97 -103.64
C ARG A 164 -13.04 37.54 -104.78
N ALA A 165 -11.95 36.79 -104.50
CA ALA A 165 -11.07 36.28 -105.56
C ALA A 165 -11.77 35.32 -106.49
N GLN A 166 -12.75 34.50 -106.07
CA GLN A 166 -13.55 33.65 -106.89
C GLN A 166 -14.41 34.49 -107.94
N THR A 167 -14.93 35.61 -107.46
CA THR A 167 -15.71 36.50 -108.33
C THR A 167 -14.80 37.19 -109.36
N LEU A 168 -13.67 37.79 -108.93
CA LEU A 168 -12.75 38.46 -109.84
C LEU A 168 -12.06 37.52 -110.84
N PHE A 169 -11.84 36.23 -110.42
CA PHE A 169 -11.34 35.23 -111.40
C PHE A 169 -12.31 34.84 -112.41
N LYS A 170 -13.61 34.81 -112.12
CA LYS A 170 -14.74 34.59 -113.13
C LYS A 170 -14.83 35.73 -114.11
N ASP A 171 -14.52 36.96 -113.68
CA ASP A 171 -14.57 38.16 -114.48
C ASP A 171 -13.24 38.44 -115.23
N ASP A 172 -12.22 37.51 -115.12
CA ASP A 172 -10.88 37.58 -115.73
C ASP A 172 -10.02 38.73 -115.17
N ASP A 173 -10.37 39.29 -113.99
CA ASP A 173 -9.68 40.45 -113.40
C ASP A 173 -8.43 40.09 -112.59
N ILE A 174 -8.17 38.82 -112.26
CA ILE A 174 -6.98 38.32 -111.55
C ILE A 174 -6.37 37.13 -112.30
N SER A 175 -5.02 36.93 -112.04
CA SER A 175 -4.31 35.77 -112.62
C SER A 175 -4.60 34.45 -111.85
N ALA A 176 -4.38 33.30 -112.51
CA ALA A 176 -4.52 31.99 -111.91
C ALA A 176 -3.60 31.82 -110.70
N SER A 177 -2.39 32.41 -110.74
CA SER A 177 -1.43 32.42 -109.56
C SER A 177 -2.02 33.19 -108.39
N GLN A 178 -2.64 34.33 -108.58
CA GLN A 178 -3.29 35.10 -107.52
C GLN A 178 -4.51 34.38 -106.96
N TYR A 179 -5.31 33.73 -107.78
CA TYR A 179 -6.41 32.89 -107.35
C TYR A 179 -5.96 31.75 -106.51
N ASP A 180 -4.87 31.02 -106.88
CA ASP A 180 -4.31 29.92 -106.09
C ASP A 180 -3.68 30.43 -104.73
N GLU A 181 -3.14 31.66 -104.71
CA GLU A 181 -2.63 32.29 -103.50
C GLU A 181 -3.73 32.54 -102.47
N PHE A 182 -4.86 33.14 -102.85
CA PHE A 182 -6.02 33.33 -102.00
C PHE A 182 -6.65 32.00 -101.54
N ARG A 183 -6.71 31.01 -102.41
CA ARG A 183 -7.16 29.69 -102.04
C ARG A 183 -6.26 29.03 -101.02
N ASN A 184 -4.98 29.02 -101.24
CA ASN A 184 -3.98 28.45 -100.28
C ASN A 184 -4.01 29.18 -98.93
N HIS A 185 -4.18 30.50 -98.93
CA HIS A 185 -4.31 31.26 -97.74
C HIS A 185 -5.58 30.90 -96.95
N TRP A 186 -6.72 30.78 -97.59
CA TRP A 186 -7.95 30.32 -96.96
C TRP A 186 -7.84 28.88 -96.47
N GLU A 187 -7.28 27.92 -97.19
CA GLU A 187 -7.06 26.55 -96.78
C GLU A 187 -6.12 26.48 -95.58
N SER A 188 -5.08 27.29 -95.54
CA SER A 188 -4.17 27.38 -94.40
C SER A 188 -4.88 27.97 -93.17
N ALA A 189 -5.69 29.02 -93.31
CA ALA A 189 -6.47 29.60 -92.25
C ALA A 189 -7.53 28.65 -91.70
N ASP A 190 -8.20 27.84 -92.52
CA ASP A 190 -9.14 26.80 -92.11
C ASP A 190 -8.44 25.68 -91.32
N ALA A 191 -7.26 25.24 -91.75
CA ALA A 191 -6.44 24.27 -91.03
C ALA A 191 -6.00 24.81 -89.66
N ALA A 192 -5.57 26.08 -89.57
CA ALA A 192 -5.20 26.73 -88.36
C ALA A 192 -6.36 26.86 -87.36
N LEU A 193 -7.55 27.24 -87.85
CA LEU A 193 -8.78 27.29 -87.02
C LEU A 193 -9.16 25.92 -86.48
N LYS A 194 -9.14 24.87 -87.33
CA LYS A 194 -9.41 23.48 -86.92
C LYS A 194 -8.39 23.04 -85.83
N GLN A 195 -7.11 23.36 -85.98
CA GLN A 195 -6.08 23.05 -84.98
C GLN A 195 -6.34 23.77 -83.63
N ALA A 196 -6.67 25.10 -83.70
CA ALA A 196 -7.02 25.85 -82.51
C ALA A 196 -8.21 25.31 -81.76
N ASN A 197 -9.28 24.92 -82.51
CA ASN A 197 -10.50 24.30 -81.96
C ASN A 197 -10.17 22.96 -81.32
N GLN A 198 -9.40 22.07 -81.94
CA GLN A 198 -8.99 20.82 -81.34
C GLN A 198 -8.15 20.98 -80.02
N ARG A 199 -7.26 21.97 -80.05
CA ARG A 199 -6.46 22.29 -78.86
C ARG A 199 -7.29 22.85 -77.69
N ALA A 200 -8.27 23.74 -78.04
CA ALA A 200 -9.22 24.26 -77.08
C ALA A 200 -10.09 23.13 -76.49
N ALA A 201 -10.58 22.22 -77.34
CA ALA A 201 -11.37 21.07 -76.93
C ALA A 201 -10.60 20.17 -75.91
N LEU A 202 -9.30 19.96 -76.12
CA LEU A 202 -8.46 19.22 -75.14
C LEU A 202 -8.35 19.95 -73.79
N VAL A 203 -8.18 21.29 -73.85
CA VAL A 203 -8.12 22.12 -72.62
C VAL A 203 -9.45 22.07 -71.87
N PHE A 204 -10.57 22.17 -72.54
CA PHE A 204 -11.94 22.12 -71.99
C PHE A 204 -12.30 20.74 -71.46
N ALA A 205 -11.85 19.68 -72.11
CA ALA A 205 -12.11 18.30 -71.72
C ALA A 205 -11.37 17.99 -70.40
N GLY A 206 -10.25 18.71 -70.11
CA GLY A 206 -9.43 18.51 -68.91
C GLY A 206 -8.70 17.16 -68.86
N PRO A 207 -8.36 16.65 -67.67
CA PRO A 207 -7.72 15.35 -67.49
C PRO A 207 -8.63 14.22 -67.96
N ARG A 208 -8.03 13.14 -68.40
CA ARG A 208 -8.80 11.93 -68.80
C ARG A 208 -9.44 11.27 -67.56
N VAL A 209 -10.59 10.64 -67.76
CA VAL A 209 -11.33 9.93 -66.71
C VAL A 209 -10.43 8.92 -66.00
N GLU A 210 -9.61 8.16 -66.76
CA GLU A 210 -8.69 7.16 -66.22
C GLU A 210 -7.61 7.79 -65.29
N GLN A 211 -7.24 9.05 -65.59
CA GLN A 211 -6.28 9.80 -64.70
C GLN A 211 -6.95 10.19 -63.37
N VAL A 212 -8.21 10.64 -63.47
CA VAL A 212 -9.02 10.96 -62.27
C VAL A 212 -9.29 9.71 -61.44
N ASP A 213 -9.65 8.61 -62.06
CA ASP A 213 -9.90 7.33 -61.42
C ASP A 213 -8.62 6.78 -60.77
N GLY A 214 -7.46 6.91 -61.45
CA GLY A 214 -6.17 6.54 -60.91
C GLY A 214 -5.79 7.37 -59.68
N ALA A 215 -6.07 8.70 -59.71
CA ALA A 215 -5.86 9.56 -58.55
C ALA A 215 -6.83 9.23 -57.39
N ALA A 216 -8.08 8.88 -57.69
CA ALA A 216 -9.06 8.42 -56.69
C ALA A 216 -8.62 7.09 -56.04
N ALA A 217 -8.15 6.13 -56.85
CA ALA A 217 -7.60 4.87 -56.33
C ALA A 217 -6.39 5.09 -55.41
N GLN A 218 -5.53 6.09 -55.71
CA GLN A 218 -4.40 6.46 -54.88
C GLN A 218 -4.85 7.03 -53.50
N VAL A 219 -5.94 7.82 -53.48
CA VAL A 219 -6.55 8.32 -52.22
C VAL A 219 -7.03 7.14 -51.38
N GLU A 220 -7.74 6.17 -51.95
CA GLU A 220 -8.19 4.99 -51.21
C GLU A 220 -7.05 4.13 -50.71
N HIS A 221 -5.98 4.00 -51.48
CA HIS A 221 -4.74 3.32 -51.01
C HIS A 221 -4.12 4.04 -49.81
N SER A 222 -3.96 5.37 -49.90
CA SER A 222 -3.40 6.16 -48.80
C SER A 222 -4.29 6.13 -47.55
N ARG A 223 -5.61 6.15 -47.73
CA ARG A 223 -6.59 6.00 -46.64
C ARG A 223 -6.53 4.63 -46.00
N GLY A 224 -6.36 3.58 -46.78
CA GLY A 224 -6.14 2.21 -46.30
C GLY A 224 -4.86 2.11 -45.46
N ALA A 225 -3.77 2.74 -45.92
CA ALA A 225 -2.51 2.77 -45.19
C ALA A 225 -2.62 3.52 -43.86
N LEU A 226 -3.33 4.65 -43.81
CA LEU A 226 -3.60 5.37 -42.57
C LEU A 226 -4.43 4.51 -41.59
N LYS A 227 -5.48 3.88 -42.09
CA LYS A 227 -6.31 2.99 -41.24
C LYS A 227 -5.53 1.82 -40.64
N MET A 228 -4.59 1.26 -41.41
CA MET A 228 -3.68 0.22 -40.87
C MET A 228 -2.76 0.77 -39.77
N ALA A 229 -2.17 1.95 -39.95
CA ALA A 229 -1.35 2.58 -38.92
C ALA A 229 -2.17 2.88 -37.65
N GLU A 230 -3.41 3.38 -37.79
CA GLU A 230 -4.31 3.60 -36.64
C GLU A 230 -4.71 2.27 -35.95
N ALA A 231 -4.87 1.17 -36.69
CA ALA A 231 -5.16 -0.14 -36.14
C ALA A 231 -4.00 -0.66 -35.25
N ASN A 232 -2.75 -0.27 -35.54
CA ASN A 232 -1.59 -0.62 -34.72
C ASN A 232 -1.66 0.01 -33.30
N ALA A 233 -2.50 1.01 -33.07
CA ALA A 233 -2.77 1.54 -31.73
C ALA A 233 -3.37 0.50 -30.77
N LEU A 234 -4.04 -0.54 -31.29
CA LEU A 234 -4.52 -1.65 -30.47
C LEU A 234 -3.37 -2.47 -29.86
N GLU A 235 -2.25 -2.59 -30.58
CA GLU A 235 -1.06 -3.26 -30.07
C GLU A 235 -0.46 -2.50 -28.88
N LEU A 236 -0.43 -1.16 -28.93
CA LEU A 236 -0.02 -0.36 -27.77
C LEU A 236 -0.91 -0.62 -26.55
N LYS A 237 -2.23 -0.70 -26.75
CA LYS A 237 -3.16 -1.01 -25.68
C LYS A 237 -2.89 -2.39 -25.05
N ARG A 238 -2.56 -3.39 -25.87
CA ARG A 238 -2.15 -4.71 -25.38
C ARG A 238 -0.89 -4.62 -24.53
N ARG A 239 0.12 -3.85 -24.96
CA ARG A 239 1.35 -3.65 -24.18
C ARG A 239 1.13 -2.86 -22.90
N GLU A 240 0.22 -1.90 -22.89
CA GLU A 240 -0.21 -1.22 -21.66
C GLU A 240 -0.81 -2.19 -20.63
N GLN A 241 -1.61 -3.16 -21.08
CA GLN A 241 -2.14 -4.22 -20.23
C GLN A 241 -1.02 -5.15 -19.72
N GLU A 242 -0.02 -5.43 -20.52
CA GLU A 242 1.17 -6.20 -20.10
C GLU A 242 1.94 -5.46 -18.98
N LEU A 243 2.10 -4.13 -19.08
CA LEU A 243 2.68 -3.33 -18.00
C LEU A 243 1.88 -3.42 -16.69
N ALA A 244 0.56 -3.43 -16.76
CA ALA A 244 -0.28 -3.62 -15.59
C ALA A 244 -0.01 -4.98 -14.92
N THR A 245 0.16 -6.04 -15.71
CA THR A 245 0.53 -7.36 -15.20
C THR A 245 1.90 -7.35 -14.53
N ARG A 246 2.91 -6.69 -15.12
CA ARG A 246 4.25 -6.55 -14.51
C ARG A 246 4.21 -5.77 -13.21
N ARG A 247 3.40 -4.72 -13.12
CA ARG A 247 3.19 -3.98 -11.86
C ARG A 247 2.57 -4.85 -10.77
N ALA A 248 1.59 -5.69 -11.12
CA ALA A 248 1.01 -6.64 -10.18
C ALA A 248 2.04 -7.68 -9.70
N GLU A 249 2.95 -8.13 -10.55
CA GLU A 249 4.07 -9.02 -10.19
C GLU A 249 5.02 -8.37 -9.18
N ILE A 250 5.33 -7.08 -9.37
CA ILE A 250 6.14 -6.29 -8.41
C ILE A 250 5.45 -6.21 -7.05
N GLU A 251 4.15 -5.94 -7.01
CA GLU A 251 3.41 -5.91 -5.74
C GLU A 251 3.41 -7.28 -5.04
N ARG A 252 3.30 -8.36 -5.80
CA ARG A 252 3.44 -9.73 -5.27
C ARG A 252 4.85 -9.98 -4.69
N SER A 253 5.89 -9.57 -5.42
CA SER A 253 7.28 -9.71 -4.95
C SER A 253 7.54 -8.88 -3.70
N ARG A 254 6.96 -7.67 -3.62
CA ARG A 254 7.01 -6.81 -2.43
C ARG A 254 6.32 -7.45 -1.23
N ALA A 255 5.15 -8.05 -1.44
CA ALA A 255 4.43 -8.77 -0.39
C ALA A 255 5.22 -9.97 0.13
N ASN A 256 5.87 -10.73 -0.76
CA ASN A 256 6.74 -11.85 -0.37
C ASN A 256 7.94 -11.38 0.45
N LEU A 257 8.56 -10.26 0.07
CA LEU A 257 9.66 -9.65 0.83
C LEU A 257 9.18 -9.22 2.24
N ALA A 258 8.06 -8.53 2.31
CA ALA A 258 7.46 -8.09 3.58
C ALA A 258 7.13 -9.28 4.50
N GLN A 259 6.73 -10.42 3.94
CA GLN A 259 6.50 -11.64 4.73
C GLN A 259 7.79 -12.15 5.39
N VAL A 260 8.90 -12.15 4.68
CA VAL A 260 10.19 -12.58 5.25
C VAL A 260 10.73 -11.54 6.23
N ASP A 261 10.53 -10.25 5.97
CA ASP A 261 10.89 -9.19 6.93
C ASP A 261 10.11 -9.35 8.26
N ALA A 262 8.82 -9.71 8.20
CA ALA A 262 8.04 -10.02 9.40
C ALA A 262 8.57 -11.28 10.13
N GLN A 263 8.95 -12.32 9.39
CA GLN A 263 9.58 -13.51 9.99
C GLN A 263 10.93 -13.17 10.64
N LEU A 264 11.73 -12.29 10.03
CA LEU A 264 12.96 -11.78 10.62
C LEU A 264 12.70 -10.97 11.91
N ALA A 265 11.64 -10.18 11.94
CA ALA A 265 11.23 -9.47 13.16
C ALA A 265 10.82 -10.45 14.27
N ASP A 266 10.13 -11.54 13.94
CA ASP A 266 9.72 -12.58 14.90
C ASP A 266 10.90 -13.39 15.47
N THR A 267 12.11 -13.27 14.91
CA THR A 267 13.35 -13.84 15.48
C THR A 267 13.96 -13.00 16.60
N LEU A 268 13.39 -11.85 16.92
CA LEU A 268 13.80 -10.97 18.01
C LEU A 268 12.76 -11.04 19.13
N ALA A 269 13.20 -11.40 20.33
CA ALA A 269 12.38 -11.31 21.52
C ALA A 269 12.67 -9.99 22.24
N VAL A 270 11.63 -9.17 22.40
CA VAL A 270 11.73 -7.86 23.09
C VAL A 270 10.79 -7.84 24.29
N SER A 271 11.17 -7.10 25.35
CA SER A 271 10.30 -6.95 26.51
C SER A 271 9.06 -6.08 26.17
N PRO A 272 7.84 -6.53 26.42
CA PRO A 272 6.64 -5.73 26.27
C PRO A 272 6.39 -4.78 27.46
N VAL A 273 7.09 -4.96 28.58
CA VAL A 273 6.90 -4.22 29.84
C VAL A 273 8.24 -3.81 30.44
N ASP A 274 8.23 -2.82 31.30
CA ASP A 274 9.32 -2.53 32.22
C ASP A 274 9.28 -3.53 33.38
N GLY A 275 10.44 -4.02 33.86
CA GLY A 275 10.42 -5.01 34.93
C GLY A 275 11.77 -5.64 35.20
N VAL A 276 11.77 -6.73 35.94
CA VAL A 276 12.95 -7.52 36.31
C VAL A 276 12.81 -8.95 35.74
N VAL A 277 13.91 -9.50 35.26
CA VAL A 277 13.96 -10.91 34.83
C VAL A 277 13.88 -11.80 36.05
N LEU A 278 12.81 -12.58 36.17
CA LEU A 278 12.56 -13.49 37.31
C LEU A 278 13.18 -14.86 37.07
N VAL A 279 13.00 -15.40 35.86
CA VAL A 279 13.43 -16.76 35.51
C VAL A 279 14.02 -16.76 34.11
N LYS A 280 15.13 -17.46 33.97
CA LYS A 280 15.75 -17.82 32.71
C LYS A 280 15.33 -19.26 32.33
N SER A 281 14.58 -19.42 31.25
CA SER A 281 14.05 -20.71 30.84
C SER A 281 14.81 -21.38 29.71
N ALA A 282 15.66 -20.62 28.96
CA ALA A 282 16.42 -21.15 27.83
C ALA A 282 17.86 -20.61 27.79
N ASP A 283 18.81 -21.46 27.37
CA ASP A 283 20.21 -21.11 27.21
C ASP A 283 20.67 -20.95 25.77
N VAL A 284 21.70 -20.15 25.56
CA VAL A 284 22.31 -19.90 24.25
C VAL A 284 22.83 -21.21 23.64
N GLY A 285 22.50 -21.48 22.39
CA GLY A 285 22.80 -22.73 21.68
C GLY A 285 21.63 -23.69 21.56
N GLU A 286 20.59 -23.53 22.37
CA GLU A 286 19.39 -24.38 22.33
C GLU A 286 18.53 -24.11 21.08
N ILE A 287 17.82 -25.15 20.65
CA ILE A 287 16.81 -25.07 19.61
C ILE A 287 15.44 -24.96 20.29
N LEU A 288 14.79 -23.82 20.07
CA LEU A 288 13.51 -23.51 20.68
C LEU A 288 12.37 -23.73 19.70
N ALA A 289 11.26 -24.27 20.21
CA ALA A 289 10.00 -24.31 19.46
C ALA A 289 9.30 -22.94 19.47
N ALA A 290 8.39 -22.71 18.53
CA ALA A 290 7.54 -21.54 18.54
C ALA A 290 6.71 -21.48 19.82
N GLY A 291 6.68 -20.34 20.51
CA GLY A 291 5.99 -20.12 21.77
C GLY A 291 6.78 -20.57 23.03
N ALA A 292 7.97 -21.15 22.87
CA ALA A 292 8.80 -21.49 24.03
C ALA A 292 9.25 -20.23 24.76
N THR A 293 9.10 -20.21 26.09
CA THR A 293 9.55 -19.10 26.95
C THR A 293 11.06 -19.07 27.01
N VAL A 294 11.66 -17.90 26.82
CA VAL A 294 13.12 -17.66 26.99
C VAL A 294 13.39 -17.08 28.35
N VAL A 295 12.64 -16.06 28.74
CA VAL A 295 12.69 -15.45 30.06
C VAL A 295 11.30 -15.08 30.54
N THR A 296 11.13 -15.05 31.88
CA THR A 296 9.95 -14.48 32.53
C THR A 296 10.32 -13.17 33.18
N VAL A 297 9.60 -12.09 32.79
CA VAL A 297 9.78 -10.75 33.34
C VAL A 297 8.62 -10.42 34.27
N GLY A 298 8.92 -9.96 35.49
CA GLY A 298 7.94 -9.46 36.44
C GLY A 298 7.88 -7.93 36.44
N ASP A 299 6.68 -7.38 36.42
CA ASP A 299 6.44 -5.93 36.58
C ASP A 299 6.70 -5.56 38.04
N ILE A 300 7.88 -4.98 38.29
CA ILE A 300 8.32 -4.62 39.66
C ILE A 300 7.75 -3.27 40.11
N ASP A 301 7.27 -2.45 39.17
CA ASP A 301 6.73 -1.12 39.47
C ASP A 301 5.33 -1.20 40.09
N HIS A 302 4.56 -2.24 39.69
CA HIS A 302 3.17 -2.45 40.11
C HIS A 302 2.97 -3.81 40.76
N PRO A 303 3.68 -4.08 41.92
CA PRO A 303 3.45 -5.29 42.69
C PRO A 303 2.05 -5.26 43.32
N TRP A 304 1.58 -6.42 43.74
CA TRP A 304 0.35 -6.51 44.46
C TRP A 304 0.44 -7.59 45.55
N LEU A 305 -0.23 -7.32 46.67
CA LEU A 305 -0.33 -8.27 47.76
C LEU A 305 -1.52 -9.21 47.51
N ARG A 306 -1.27 -10.51 47.41
CA ARG A 306 -2.29 -11.55 47.47
C ARG A 306 -2.56 -11.90 48.93
N ALA A 307 -3.67 -11.42 49.47
CA ALA A 307 -4.07 -11.68 50.85
C ALA A 307 -5.44 -12.36 50.88
N TYR A 308 -5.78 -12.87 52.05
CA TYR A 308 -7.02 -13.58 52.27
C TYR A 308 -7.78 -12.93 53.42
N ILE A 309 -9.05 -12.65 53.23
CA ILE A 309 -9.96 -12.08 54.23
C ILE A 309 -10.99 -13.13 54.62
N ASN A 310 -11.32 -13.19 55.92
CA ASN A 310 -12.37 -14.05 56.43
C ASN A 310 -13.75 -13.60 55.97
N GLU A 311 -14.68 -14.54 55.76
CA GLU A 311 -16.06 -14.25 55.41
C GLU A 311 -16.75 -13.22 56.34
N THR A 312 -16.45 -13.32 57.65
CA THR A 312 -17.00 -12.41 58.69
C THR A 312 -16.59 -10.95 58.52
N ASP A 313 -15.48 -10.69 57.83
CA ASP A 313 -14.97 -9.35 57.60
C ASP A 313 -15.15 -8.84 56.18
N LEU A 314 -15.55 -9.73 55.26
CA LEU A 314 -15.74 -9.42 53.85
C LEU A 314 -16.67 -8.25 53.62
N GLY A 315 -17.82 -8.17 54.33
CA GLY A 315 -18.80 -7.11 54.17
C GLY A 315 -18.31 -5.72 54.61
N LYS A 316 -17.17 -5.61 55.29
CA LYS A 316 -16.56 -4.37 55.77
C LYS A 316 -15.56 -3.77 54.77
N VAL A 317 -15.02 -4.59 53.84
CA VAL A 317 -14.02 -4.18 52.88
C VAL A 317 -14.67 -3.93 51.51
N LYS A 318 -14.37 -2.77 50.92
CA LYS A 318 -14.84 -2.36 49.59
C LYS A 318 -13.71 -2.25 48.63
N LEU A 319 -14.02 -2.35 47.34
CA LEU A 319 -13.08 -1.97 46.26
C LEU A 319 -12.66 -0.52 46.46
N GLY A 320 -11.36 -0.23 46.36
CA GLY A 320 -10.83 1.10 46.57
C GLY A 320 -10.44 1.41 48.03
N SER A 321 -10.77 0.52 49.02
CA SER A 321 -10.35 0.71 50.43
C SER A 321 -8.82 0.87 50.51
N LYS A 322 -8.38 1.85 51.30
CA LYS A 322 -6.96 2.09 51.54
C LYS A 322 -6.37 1.01 52.42
N ALA A 323 -5.16 0.59 52.11
CA ALA A 323 -4.42 -0.39 52.90
C ALA A 323 -3.00 0.09 53.17
N ARG A 324 -2.47 -0.23 54.32
CA ARG A 324 -1.07 0.02 54.71
C ARG A 324 -0.36 -1.31 54.82
N ILE A 325 0.65 -1.50 53.97
CA ILE A 325 1.38 -2.76 53.88
C ILE A 325 2.70 -2.64 54.61
N THR A 326 3.03 -3.66 55.38
CA THR A 326 4.29 -3.79 56.11
C THR A 326 4.92 -5.13 55.76
N THR A 327 6.24 -5.19 55.78
CA THR A 327 7.01 -6.43 55.52
C THR A 327 8.07 -6.59 56.58
N ASP A 328 8.37 -7.84 56.95
CA ASP A 328 9.46 -8.16 57.92
C ASP A 328 10.84 -7.79 57.39
N SER A 329 11.01 -7.78 56.08
CA SER A 329 12.29 -7.43 55.42
C SER A 329 12.67 -5.96 55.56
N TYR A 330 11.69 -5.07 55.80
CA TYR A 330 11.89 -3.62 55.93
C TYR A 330 11.16 -3.10 57.19
N PRO A 331 11.67 -3.40 58.41
CA PRO A 331 11.00 -3.02 59.64
C PRO A 331 10.80 -1.50 59.75
N GLY A 332 9.57 -1.10 60.07
CA GLY A 332 9.21 0.32 60.23
C GLY A 332 8.88 1.07 58.96
N LYS A 333 8.98 0.45 57.77
CA LYS A 333 8.47 1.01 56.50
C LYS A 333 7.02 0.59 56.29
N VAL A 334 6.23 1.54 55.81
CA VAL A 334 4.85 1.35 55.45
C VAL A 334 4.71 1.69 53.96
N TYR A 335 4.12 0.79 53.21
CA TYR A 335 3.81 0.99 51.81
C TYR A 335 2.29 1.23 51.67
N ASP A 336 1.93 2.27 50.95
CA ASP A 336 0.54 2.58 50.70
C ASP A 336 0.01 1.67 49.58
N GLY A 337 -1.21 1.20 49.78
CA GLY A 337 -1.88 0.36 48.77
C GLY A 337 -3.37 0.55 48.78
N ARG A 338 -4.00 -0.10 47.83
CA ARG A 338 -5.47 -0.05 47.61
C ARG A 338 -6.02 -1.40 47.20
N VAL A 339 -7.17 -1.78 47.79
CA VAL A 339 -7.89 -2.98 47.40
C VAL A 339 -8.42 -2.82 45.97
N SER A 340 -7.88 -3.58 45.01
CA SER A 340 -8.25 -3.54 43.60
C SER A 340 -9.15 -4.68 43.18
N PHE A 341 -9.16 -5.78 43.92
CA PHE A 341 -9.98 -6.97 43.59
C PHE A 341 -10.39 -7.72 44.85
N ILE A 342 -11.61 -8.25 44.87
CA ILE A 342 -12.16 -9.15 45.85
C ILE A 342 -12.75 -10.33 45.10
N SER A 343 -12.33 -11.56 45.40
CA SER A 343 -12.84 -12.76 44.75
C SER A 343 -14.32 -12.95 45.05
N ALA A 344 -15.09 -13.33 44.02
CA ALA A 344 -16.50 -13.72 44.20
C ALA A 344 -16.66 -15.15 44.72
N GLU A 345 -15.59 -15.95 44.66
CA GLU A 345 -15.58 -17.35 45.13
C GLU A 345 -14.73 -17.48 46.38
N ALA A 346 -15.26 -18.27 47.34
CA ALA A 346 -14.53 -18.59 48.56
C ALA A 346 -13.45 -19.65 48.27
N GLU A 347 -12.31 -19.48 48.87
CA GLU A 347 -11.20 -20.44 48.85
C GLU A 347 -11.01 -21.03 50.23
N PHE A 348 -10.53 -22.28 50.28
CA PHE A 348 -10.15 -22.87 51.55
C PHE A 348 -8.72 -22.42 51.92
N THR A 349 -8.49 -22.13 53.18
CA THR A 349 -7.11 -21.77 53.63
C THR A 349 -6.12 -22.88 53.27
N PRO A 350 -4.97 -22.52 52.65
CA PRO A 350 -3.99 -23.54 52.20
C PRO A 350 -3.17 -24.22 53.34
N LYS A 351 -3.64 -24.20 54.57
CA LYS A 351 -2.96 -24.91 55.72
C LYS A 351 -3.28 -26.40 55.73
N GLN A 352 -2.24 -27.21 55.91
CA GLN A 352 -2.41 -28.62 56.23
C GLN A 352 -3.15 -28.75 57.57
N ILE A 353 -4.39 -29.20 57.51
CA ILE A 353 -5.33 -29.21 58.64
C ILE A 353 -5.11 -30.45 59.48
N GLN A 354 -4.73 -30.25 60.73
CA GLN A 354 -4.52 -31.37 61.72
C GLN A 354 -5.67 -31.49 62.73
N THR A 355 -6.59 -30.57 62.86
CA THR A 355 -7.69 -30.61 63.83
C THR A 355 -9.06 -30.33 63.19
N GLN A 356 -10.12 -30.91 63.84
CA GLN A 356 -11.49 -30.85 63.32
C GLN A 356 -12.13 -29.42 63.42
N GLU A 357 -11.61 -28.55 64.29
CA GLU A 357 -12.11 -27.22 64.56
C GLU A 357 -11.56 -26.16 63.58
N GLU A 358 -10.48 -26.45 62.89
CA GLU A 358 -9.89 -25.56 61.87
C GLU A 358 -10.38 -25.80 60.43
N ARG A 359 -11.26 -26.78 60.24
CA ARG A 359 -11.61 -27.31 58.92
C ARG A 359 -12.48 -26.40 58.02
N VAL A 360 -13.05 -25.31 58.53
CA VAL A 360 -14.03 -24.54 57.72
C VAL A 360 -13.97 -23.05 58.08
N LYS A 361 -12.86 -22.40 57.80
CA LYS A 361 -12.88 -20.95 57.62
C LYS A 361 -12.80 -20.63 56.13
N LEU A 362 -13.93 -20.32 55.54
CA LEU A 362 -14.00 -19.77 54.20
C LEU A 362 -13.29 -18.43 54.20
N VAL A 363 -12.37 -18.27 53.24
CA VAL A 363 -11.63 -17.04 53.04
C VAL A 363 -11.83 -16.59 51.61
N TYR A 364 -11.82 -15.29 51.42
CA TYR A 364 -11.91 -14.71 50.09
C TYR A 364 -10.57 -14.06 49.75
N ARG A 365 -10.06 -14.38 48.58
CA ARG A 365 -8.83 -13.77 48.06
C ARG A 365 -9.09 -12.31 47.73
N ILE A 366 -8.23 -11.44 48.18
CA ILE A 366 -8.19 -10.03 47.83
C ILE A 366 -6.85 -9.68 47.19
N LYS A 367 -6.88 -8.74 46.28
CA LYS A 367 -5.71 -8.15 45.65
C LYS A 367 -5.58 -6.71 46.14
N ILE A 368 -4.43 -6.36 46.67
CA ILE A 368 -4.12 -5.02 47.10
C ILE A 368 -2.92 -4.53 46.27
N GLU A 369 -3.16 -3.58 45.37
CA GLU A 369 -2.09 -2.95 44.61
C GLU A 369 -1.25 -2.06 45.48
N VAL A 370 0.06 -2.08 45.28
CA VAL A 370 1.04 -1.41 46.14
C VAL A 370 2.01 -0.63 45.26
N ASP A 371 2.32 0.60 45.66
CA ASP A 371 3.35 1.39 44.99
C ASP A 371 4.75 0.95 45.43
N ASN A 372 5.66 0.69 44.47
CA ASN A 372 7.02 0.20 44.75
C ASN A 372 8.11 1.05 44.05
N PRO A 373 8.14 2.37 44.28
CA PRO A 373 9.04 3.29 43.57
C PRO A 373 10.53 3.04 43.79
N LYS A 374 10.88 2.30 44.82
CA LYS A 374 12.28 1.92 45.16
C LYS A 374 12.64 0.49 44.83
N HIS A 375 11.73 -0.27 44.25
CA HIS A 375 11.88 -1.68 43.88
C HIS A 375 12.30 -2.59 45.07
N GLU A 376 11.84 -2.23 46.28
CA GLU A 376 12.15 -2.96 47.50
C GLU A 376 11.29 -4.21 47.68
N LEU A 377 10.02 -4.15 47.21
CA LEU A 377 9.10 -5.29 47.26
C LEU A 377 9.43 -6.26 46.13
N LYS A 378 9.58 -7.53 46.48
CA LYS A 378 9.95 -8.61 45.55
C LYS A 378 8.88 -9.69 45.50
N SER A 379 8.88 -10.49 44.45
CA SER A 379 7.97 -11.63 44.31
C SER A 379 8.11 -12.61 45.48
N ASN A 380 6.96 -13.15 45.92
CA ASN A 380 6.84 -14.07 47.06
C ASN A 380 7.26 -13.55 48.41
N MET A 381 7.49 -12.22 48.56
CA MET A 381 7.83 -11.62 49.87
C MET A 381 6.59 -11.65 50.78
N PRO A 382 6.69 -12.20 52.03
CA PRO A 382 5.59 -12.14 53.00
C PRO A 382 5.32 -10.68 53.40
N ALA A 383 4.05 -10.33 53.49
CA ALA A 383 3.62 -9.00 53.91
C ALA A 383 2.26 -9.03 54.60
N ASP A 384 2.09 -8.14 55.54
CA ASP A 384 0.83 -7.89 56.24
C ASP A 384 0.23 -6.55 55.75
N ALA A 385 -1.09 -6.53 55.62
CA ALA A 385 -1.81 -5.30 55.27
C ALA A 385 -2.88 -4.97 56.30
N GLU A 386 -2.87 -3.72 56.75
CA GLU A 386 -3.96 -3.14 57.53
C GLU A 386 -4.90 -2.40 56.60
N ILE A 387 -6.09 -2.94 56.39
CA ILE A 387 -7.15 -2.31 55.60
C ILE A 387 -7.91 -1.33 56.47
N VAL A 388 -7.95 -0.07 56.05
CA VAL A 388 -8.69 1.00 56.77
C VAL A 388 -10.15 0.90 56.36
N LEU A 389 -11.03 0.73 57.37
CA LEU A 389 -12.48 0.73 57.15
C LEU A 389 -12.99 2.17 57.18
N GLU A 390 -13.69 2.55 56.09
CA GLU A 390 -14.44 3.83 56.00
C GLU A 390 -15.80 3.76 56.67
#